data_4d2209d11c4f86554bc5de1de3db0d87
#
_entry.id   4d2209d11c4f86554bc5de1de3db0d87
#
_cell.length_a   1.000
_cell.length_b   1.000
_cell.length_c   1.000
_cell.angle_alpha   90.00
_cell.angle_beta   90.00
_cell.angle_gamma   90.00
#
_symmetry.space_group_name_H-M   'P 1'
#
loop_
_entity.id
_entity.type
_entity.pdbx_description
1 polymer ?
#
loop_
_entity_poly.entity_id
_entity_poly.type
_entity_poly.pdbx_seq_one_letter_code
_entity_poly.pdbx_strand_id
1 'polypeptide(L)'
;MGHEWIGMVEEVGSEVRTIKKGDRVISPFLISDGTCEFCRAGLPSSCVHGERWGGPNDGGQGEAIRVPYADGTLVVLPPSLEGDEHLLKAVLPLTDVMATGHHAAITAGVRAGSTVAVIGDGAVGLCGVLAAKRLGAERIFMIGHQEQRLKLAQAFGATDIITARDEQAVQEVREQTHGGAEAVLECVGTLEAMNMAIHMTRPGKSVSCVGFTHADQPPDLTYRLFQNITITGGVAPARAYLPELLQDVIAGKLDPSPVLDMTVDLDGVPAGYAAMDTREAIKVLVLP
;
A
#
# COMPACT_ATOMS: atom_id res chain seq x y z
N MET A 1 -10.68 -8.76 13.88
CA MET A 1 -10.52 -7.73 12.81
C MET A 1 -9.03 -7.54 12.51
N GLY A 2 -8.69 -6.66 11.56
CA GLY A 2 -7.31 -6.42 11.14
C GLY A 2 -6.80 -7.44 10.11
N HIS A 3 -6.02 -6.97 9.15
CA HIS A 3 -5.50 -7.81 8.05
C HIS A 3 -3.98 -7.64 7.85
N GLU A 4 -3.33 -6.87 8.70
CA GLU A 4 -1.90 -6.62 8.69
C GLU A 4 -1.30 -7.08 10.01
N TRP A 5 -0.39 -8.04 9.97
CA TRP A 5 0.19 -8.59 11.19
C TRP A 5 1.53 -9.31 10.97
N ILE A 6 2.31 -9.38 12.05
CA ILE A 6 3.51 -10.19 12.22
C ILE A 6 3.24 -11.11 13.41
N GLY A 7 3.67 -12.35 13.34
CA GLY A 7 3.47 -13.31 14.43
C GLY A 7 4.58 -14.33 14.55
N MET A 8 4.50 -15.10 15.64
CA MET A 8 5.34 -16.26 15.90
C MET A 8 4.53 -17.54 15.66
N VAL A 9 5.08 -18.49 14.94
CA VAL A 9 4.39 -19.77 14.68
C VAL A 9 4.42 -20.65 15.94
N GLU A 10 3.24 -20.89 16.50
CA GLU A 10 3.05 -21.77 17.67
C GLU A 10 2.86 -23.24 17.29
N GLU A 11 2.07 -23.48 16.26
CA GLU A 11 1.77 -24.82 15.75
C GLU A 11 1.63 -24.81 14.23
N VAL A 12 1.89 -25.96 13.61
CA VAL A 12 1.72 -26.15 12.16
C VAL A 12 0.87 -27.40 11.90
N GLY A 13 0.01 -27.32 10.90
CA GLY A 13 -0.75 -28.47 10.39
C GLY A 13 0.18 -29.48 9.69
N SER A 14 -0.28 -30.75 9.61
CA SER A 14 0.50 -31.85 9.02
C SER A 14 0.88 -31.65 7.54
N GLU A 15 0.14 -30.80 6.81
CA GLU A 15 0.36 -30.52 5.39
C GLU A 15 1.32 -29.37 5.14
N VAL A 16 1.66 -28.56 6.16
CA VAL A 16 2.61 -27.43 6.05
C VAL A 16 4.03 -27.97 5.82
N ARG A 17 4.77 -27.39 4.87
CA ARG A 17 6.08 -27.90 4.42
C ARG A 17 7.22 -26.92 4.62
N THR A 18 6.97 -25.62 4.50
CA THR A 18 8.02 -24.58 4.45
C THR A 18 8.12 -23.76 5.72
N ILE A 19 7.17 -23.92 6.63
CA ILE A 19 7.06 -23.16 7.88
C ILE A 19 7.08 -24.14 9.05
N LYS A 20 7.74 -23.77 10.15
CA LYS A 20 7.85 -24.56 11.36
C LYS A 20 7.56 -23.75 12.61
N LYS A 21 7.25 -24.44 13.71
CA LYS A 21 7.13 -23.83 15.04
C LYS A 21 8.39 -23.04 15.38
N GLY A 22 8.16 -21.83 15.90
CA GLY A 22 9.21 -20.87 16.27
C GLY A 22 9.64 -19.94 15.13
N ASP A 23 9.19 -20.14 13.90
CA ASP A 23 9.44 -19.17 12.83
C ASP A 23 8.67 -17.88 13.11
N ARG A 24 9.33 -16.73 12.92
CA ARG A 24 8.65 -15.45 12.85
C ARG A 24 8.17 -15.21 11.43
N VAL A 25 6.91 -14.86 11.27
CA VAL A 25 6.26 -14.74 9.96
C VAL A 25 5.52 -13.42 9.80
N ILE A 26 5.41 -12.99 8.56
CA ILE A 26 4.60 -11.86 8.13
C ILE A 26 3.52 -12.35 7.16
N SER A 27 2.32 -11.80 7.28
CA SER A 27 1.20 -12.14 6.40
C SER A 27 0.83 -10.98 5.50
N PRO A 28 0.68 -11.20 4.17
CA PRO A 28 -0.01 -10.25 3.32
C PRO A 28 -1.48 -10.11 3.74
N PHE A 29 -2.12 -9.03 3.34
CA PHE A 29 -3.52 -8.75 3.70
C PHE A 29 -4.54 -9.72 3.06
N LEU A 30 -4.11 -10.57 2.11
CA LEU A 30 -4.91 -11.63 1.51
C LEU A 30 -4.27 -13.00 1.71
N ILE A 31 -5.12 -13.99 1.90
CA ILE A 31 -4.77 -15.41 1.96
C ILE A 31 -4.66 -15.94 0.53
N SER A 32 -3.68 -16.78 0.24
CA SER A 32 -3.50 -17.42 -1.06
C SER A 32 -2.91 -18.82 -0.93
N ASP A 33 -3.29 -19.73 -1.83
CA ASP A 33 -2.84 -21.12 -1.80
C ASP A 33 -1.40 -21.34 -2.32
N GLY A 34 -0.85 -20.36 -3.04
CA GLY A 34 0.48 -20.43 -3.63
C GLY A 34 0.61 -21.40 -4.81
N THR A 35 -0.45 -22.13 -5.19
CA THR A 35 -0.38 -23.26 -6.14
C THR A 35 -1.24 -23.11 -7.38
N CYS A 36 -2.32 -22.31 -7.34
CA CYS A 36 -3.17 -22.09 -8.50
C CYS A 36 -2.45 -21.32 -9.63
N GLU A 37 -3.05 -21.27 -10.79
CA GLU A 37 -2.48 -20.60 -11.97
C GLU A 37 -2.16 -19.11 -11.71
N PHE A 38 -3.05 -18.38 -11.00
CA PHE A 38 -2.83 -16.97 -10.67
C PHE A 38 -1.67 -16.78 -9.69
N CYS A 39 -1.59 -17.61 -8.64
CA CYS A 39 -0.45 -17.57 -7.70
C CYS A 39 0.87 -17.81 -8.43
N ARG A 40 0.94 -18.81 -9.32
CA ARG A 40 2.14 -19.11 -10.12
C ARG A 40 2.48 -18.02 -11.12
N ALA A 41 1.47 -17.27 -11.59
CA ALA A 41 1.67 -16.08 -12.45
C ALA A 41 2.08 -14.81 -11.69
N GLY A 42 2.28 -14.88 -10.36
CA GLY A 42 2.63 -13.71 -9.54
C GLY A 42 1.45 -12.83 -9.15
N LEU A 43 0.22 -13.35 -9.25
CA LEU A 43 -1.03 -12.67 -8.91
C LEU A 43 -1.76 -13.36 -7.73
N PRO A 44 -1.14 -13.54 -6.55
CA PRO A 44 -1.78 -14.18 -5.41
C PRO A 44 -3.03 -13.43 -4.92
N SER A 45 -3.18 -12.14 -5.22
CA SER A 45 -4.41 -11.39 -4.94
C SER A 45 -5.63 -11.86 -5.75
N SER A 46 -5.42 -12.63 -6.81
CA SER A 46 -6.47 -13.25 -7.63
C SER A 46 -6.56 -14.77 -7.42
N CYS A 47 -6.03 -15.28 -6.31
CA CYS A 47 -6.04 -16.71 -6.00
C CYS A 47 -7.47 -17.28 -6.02
N VAL A 48 -7.67 -18.42 -6.65
CA VAL A 48 -9.00 -19.08 -6.74
C VAL A 48 -9.51 -19.58 -5.39
N HIS A 49 -8.60 -19.80 -4.43
CA HIS A 49 -8.91 -20.14 -3.04
C HIS A 49 -8.58 -18.97 -2.10
N GLY A 50 -8.46 -17.76 -2.69
CA GLY A 50 -8.10 -16.56 -1.94
C GLY A 50 -9.21 -16.10 -0.99
N GLU A 51 -8.83 -15.67 0.20
CA GLU A 51 -9.73 -15.18 1.22
C GLU A 51 -9.15 -13.89 1.85
N ARG A 52 -9.98 -13.18 2.59
CA ARG A 52 -9.58 -11.96 3.33
C ARG A 52 -9.55 -12.21 4.82
N TRP A 53 -8.59 -11.59 5.49
CA TRP A 53 -8.58 -11.49 6.94
C TRP A 53 -9.71 -10.58 7.43
N GLY A 54 -10.27 -10.89 8.60
CA GLY A 54 -11.31 -10.07 9.22
C GLY A 54 -12.71 -10.15 8.58
N GLY A 55 -12.91 -11.10 7.65
CA GLY A 55 -14.21 -11.42 7.04
C GLY A 55 -14.70 -12.80 7.52
N PRO A 56 -14.71 -13.81 6.63
CA PRO A 56 -15.02 -15.19 7.03
C PRO A 56 -13.97 -15.80 7.95
N ASN A 57 -12.73 -15.32 7.84
CA ASN A 57 -11.61 -15.72 8.68
C ASN A 57 -11.39 -14.71 9.82
N ASP A 58 -10.71 -15.17 10.87
CA ASP A 58 -10.25 -14.32 11.94
C ASP A 58 -9.32 -13.22 11.41
N GLY A 59 -9.18 -12.12 12.15
CA GLY A 59 -8.24 -11.04 11.83
C GLY A 59 -7.02 -11.05 12.74
N GLY A 60 -6.01 -10.26 12.37
CA GLY A 60 -4.73 -10.19 13.07
C GLY A 60 -4.72 -9.35 14.34
N GLN A 61 -5.84 -8.71 14.73
CA GLN A 61 -5.94 -7.95 15.98
C GLN A 61 -6.33 -8.91 17.11
N GLY A 62 -5.37 -9.65 17.62
CA GLY A 62 -5.55 -10.64 18.68
C GLY A 62 -4.22 -11.32 19.01
N GLU A 63 -4.21 -12.07 20.11
CA GLU A 63 -3.02 -12.79 20.62
C GLU A 63 -2.63 -13.97 19.72
N ALA A 64 -3.59 -14.57 19.00
CA ALA A 64 -3.37 -15.70 18.11
C ALA A 64 -4.32 -15.70 16.91
N ILE A 65 -3.87 -16.27 15.80
CA ILE A 65 -4.65 -16.38 14.57
C ILE A 65 -4.35 -17.71 13.87
N ARG A 66 -5.39 -18.34 13.33
CA ARG A 66 -5.25 -19.53 12.47
C ARG A 66 -5.06 -19.09 11.00
N VAL A 67 -4.01 -19.61 10.37
CA VAL A 67 -3.64 -19.24 9.00
C VAL A 67 -3.93 -20.40 8.04
N PRO A 68 -4.93 -20.28 7.16
CA PRO A 68 -5.11 -21.23 6.05
C PRO A 68 -3.99 -21.08 5.01
N TYR A 69 -3.68 -22.18 4.31
CA TYR A 69 -2.68 -22.20 3.23
C TYR A 69 -1.34 -21.52 3.63
N ALA A 70 -0.82 -21.87 4.83
CA ALA A 70 0.32 -21.18 5.44
C ALA A 70 1.53 -21.05 4.49
N ASP A 71 1.89 -22.11 3.75
CA ASP A 71 3.01 -22.09 2.80
C ASP A 71 2.80 -21.12 1.62
N GLY A 72 1.56 -20.94 1.19
CA GLY A 72 1.20 -20.00 0.11
C GLY A 72 0.99 -18.57 0.58
N THR A 73 0.61 -18.40 1.85
CA THR A 73 0.24 -17.10 2.41
C THR A 73 1.43 -16.41 3.07
N LEU A 74 2.12 -17.09 3.98
CA LEU A 74 3.10 -16.47 4.87
C LEU A 74 4.48 -16.30 4.21
N VAL A 75 5.25 -15.35 4.75
CA VAL A 75 6.67 -15.19 4.49
C VAL A 75 7.41 -15.29 5.82
N VAL A 76 8.39 -16.18 5.89
CA VAL A 76 9.27 -16.31 7.05
C VAL A 76 10.22 -15.12 7.07
N LEU A 77 10.29 -14.43 8.21
CA LEU A 77 11.23 -13.35 8.44
C LEU A 77 12.62 -13.92 8.80
N PRO A 78 13.71 -13.34 8.29
CA PRO A 78 15.04 -13.81 8.62
C PRO A 78 15.39 -13.52 10.08
N PRO A 79 16.24 -14.36 10.72
CA PRO A 79 16.66 -14.18 12.11
C PRO A 79 17.34 -12.83 12.40
N SER A 80 17.89 -12.17 11.39
CA SER A 80 18.49 -10.82 11.53
C SER A 80 17.53 -9.74 12.00
N LEU A 81 16.22 -9.99 11.96
CA LEU A 81 15.18 -9.09 12.49
C LEU A 81 14.81 -9.37 13.95
N GLU A 82 15.37 -10.42 14.56
CA GLU A 82 15.11 -10.74 15.95
C GLU A 82 15.70 -9.69 16.89
N GLY A 83 14.86 -9.17 17.79
CA GLY A 83 15.27 -8.14 18.75
C GLY A 83 15.38 -6.72 18.20
N ASP A 84 15.15 -6.50 16.93
CA ASP A 84 15.10 -5.17 16.33
C ASP A 84 13.65 -4.70 16.13
N GLU A 85 13.12 -3.98 17.14
CA GLU A 85 11.75 -3.47 17.12
C GLU A 85 11.53 -2.45 15.99
N HIS A 86 12.55 -1.67 15.64
CA HIS A 86 12.44 -0.70 14.55
C HIS A 86 12.27 -1.39 13.20
N LEU A 87 13.09 -2.42 12.93
CA LEU A 87 12.95 -3.19 11.70
C LEU A 87 11.62 -3.94 11.64
N LEU A 88 11.12 -4.48 12.75
CA LEU A 88 9.80 -5.11 12.79
C LEU A 88 8.69 -4.10 12.49
N LYS A 89 8.80 -2.88 13.02
CA LYS A 89 7.89 -1.78 12.69
C LYS A 89 7.95 -1.41 11.20
N ALA A 90 9.14 -1.40 10.60
CA ALA A 90 9.32 -1.09 9.18
C ALA A 90 8.79 -2.21 8.26
N VAL A 91 8.82 -3.46 8.72
CA VAL A 91 8.34 -4.63 7.98
C VAL A 91 6.80 -4.71 7.99
N LEU A 92 6.12 -4.30 9.05
CA LEU A 92 4.67 -4.43 9.16
C LEU A 92 3.89 -3.73 8.02
N PRO A 93 4.18 -2.51 7.61
CA PRO A 93 3.47 -1.87 6.49
C PRO A 93 3.63 -2.58 5.13
N LEU A 94 4.61 -3.47 4.99
CA LEU A 94 4.80 -4.28 3.77
C LEU A 94 3.65 -5.24 3.52
N THR A 95 2.87 -5.58 4.56
CA THR A 95 1.74 -6.50 4.49
C THR A 95 0.61 -5.98 3.61
N ASP A 96 0.43 -4.65 3.56
CA ASP A 96 -0.61 -3.97 2.79
C ASP A 96 -0.13 -2.62 2.25
N VAL A 97 -0.09 -1.57 3.09
CA VAL A 97 -0.03 -0.18 2.61
C VAL A 97 1.22 0.12 1.79
N MET A 98 2.37 -0.46 2.14
CA MET A 98 3.59 -0.31 1.33
C MET A 98 3.51 -1.14 0.04
N ALA A 99 3.02 -2.39 0.10
CA ALA A 99 2.82 -3.20 -1.08
C ALA A 99 1.80 -2.57 -2.04
N THR A 100 0.74 -1.96 -1.50
CA THR A 100 -0.30 -1.27 -2.27
C THR A 100 0.24 0.01 -2.92
N GLY A 101 0.99 0.83 -2.19
CA GLY A 101 1.67 1.99 -2.77
C GLY A 101 2.70 1.60 -3.83
N HIS A 102 3.44 0.51 -3.61
CA HIS A 102 4.36 -0.04 -4.59
C HIS A 102 3.64 -0.54 -5.85
N HIS A 103 2.53 -1.25 -5.68
CA HIS A 103 1.68 -1.70 -6.79
C HIS A 103 1.18 -0.52 -7.63
N ALA A 104 0.72 0.54 -6.98
CA ALA A 104 0.30 1.75 -7.66
C ALA A 104 1.43 2.31 -8.52
N ALA A 105 2.64 2.41 -8.00
CA ALA A 105 3.79 2.94 -8.73
C ALA A 105 4.22 2.04 -9.89
N ILE A 106 4.29 0.72 -9.70
CA ILE A 106 4.63 -0.24 -10.76
C ILE A 106 3.60 -0.20 -11.89
N THR A 107 2.32 -0.28 -11.57
CA THR A 107 1.26 -0.36 -12.59
C THR A 107 1.02 0.98 -13.29
N ALA A 108 1.31 2.12 -12.64
CA ALA A 108 1.36 3.42 -13.32
C ALA A 108 2.58 3.57 -14.25
N GLY A 109 3.54 2.64 -14.21
CA GLY A 109 4.73 2.67 -15.04
C GLY A 109 5.82 3.64 -14.54
N VAL A 110 5.91 3.87 -13.24
CA VAL A 110 6.98 4.69 -12.64
C VAL A 110 8.34 4.06 -12.91
N ARG A 111 9.31 4.88 -13.32
CA ARG A 111 10.70 4.51 -13.58
C ARG A 111 11.62 5.69 -13.31
N ALA A 112 12.93 5.45 -13.43
CA ALA A 112 13.93 6.52 -13.28
C ALA A 112 13.63 7.72 -14.19
N GLY A 113 13.65 8.92 -13.62
CA GLY A 113 13.34 10.17 -14.28
C GLY A 113 11.86 10.51 -14.43
N SER A 114 10.92 9.64 -13.98
CA SER A 114 9.48 9.91 -14.09
C SER A 114 9.03 11.11 -13.26
N THR A 115 8.05 11.84 -13.79
CA THR A 115 7.24 12.80 -13.04
C THR A 115 5.96 12.11 -12.57
N VAL A 116 5.76 12.05 -11.26
CA VAL A 116 4.69 11.30 -10.60
C VAL A 116 3.78 12.24 -9.83
N ALA A 117 2.47 12.01 -9.85
CA ALA A 117 1.52 12.63 -8.94
C ALA A 117 0.86 11.56 -8.05
N VAL A 118 0.79 11.80 -6.74
CA VAL A 118 0.18 10.90 -5.77
C VAL A 118 -1.00 11.62 -5.11
N ILE A 119 -2.20 11.08 -5.24
CA ILE A 119 -3.43 11.64 -4.69
C ILE A 119 -3.83 10.88 -3.44
N GLY A 120 -3.92 11.59 -2.31
CA GLY A 120 -4.29 11.06 -1.00
C GLY A 120 -3.12 10.92 -0.03
N ASP A 121 -3.16 11.66 1.07
CA ASP A 121 -2.16 11.72 2.14
C ASP A 121 -2.37 10.67 3.26
N GLY A 122 -3.09 9.60 2.97
CA GLY A 122 -3.21 8.43 3.84
C GLY A 122 -1.98 7.52 3.77
N ALA A 123 -1.98 6.45 4.57
CA ALA A 123 -0.84 5.53 4.65
C ALA A 123 -0.44 4.95 3.27
N VAL A 124 -1.42 4.60 2.43
CA VAL A 124 -1.16 4.07 1.07
C VAL A 124 -0.51 5.12 0.17
N GLY A 125 -1.02 6.36 0.16
CA GLY A 125 -0.44 7.43 -0.66
C GLY A 125 0.96 7.82 -0.19
N LEU A 126 1.22 7.90 1.12
CA LEU A 126 2.55 8.12 1.69
C LEU A 126 3.52 7.01 1.27
N CYS A 127 3.10 5.75 1.34
CA CYS A 127 3.85 4.61 0.82
C CYS A 127 4.01 4.65 -0.72
N GLY A 128 3.05 5.23 -1.44
CA GLY A 128 3.15 5.51 -2.87
C GLY A 128 4.27 6.49 -3.21
N VAL A 129 4.47 7.52 -2.38
CA VAL A 129 5.62 8.44 -2.48
C VAL A 129 6.93 7.70 -2.29
N LEU A 130 7.04 6.88 -1.23
CA LEU A 130 8.23 6.02 -1.00
C LEU A 130 8.50 5.10 -2.19
N ALA A 131 7.46 4.47 -2.73
CA ALA A 131 7.58 3.57 -3.87
C ALA A 131 8.04 4.32 -5.14
N ALA A 132 7.48 5.49 -5.42
CA ALA A 132 7.88 6.32 -6.56
C ALA A 132 9.36 6.73 -6.44
N LYS A 133 9.81 7.19 -5.26
CA LYS A 133 11.22 7.50 -4.99
C LYS A 133 12.10 6.27 -5.16
N ARG A 134 11.72 5.11 -4.59
CA ARG A 134 12.44 3.85 -4.71
C ARG A 134 12.65 3.44 -6.18
N LEU A 135 11.65 3.67 -7.03
CA LEU A 135 11.71 3.38 -8.47
C LEU A 135 12.44 4.46 -9.28
N GLY A 136 12.97 5.50 -8.62
CA GLY A 136 13.81 6.51 -9.24
C GLY A 136 13.04 7.67 -9.88
N ALA A 137 11.80 7.94 -9.47
CA ALA A 137 11.10 9.14 -9.92
C ALA A 137 11.91 10.39 -9.57
N GLU A 138 12.01 11.32 -10.53
CA GLU A 138 12.75 12.57 -10.38
C GLU A 138 11.92 13.64 -9.69
N ARG A 139 10.63 13.69 -10.01
CA ARG A 139 9.70 14.67 -9.46
C ARG A 139 8.45 13.97 -8.94
N ILE A 140 8.08 14.23 -7.70
CA ILE A 140 6.96 13.59 -7.03
C ILE A 140 6.07 14.66 -6.39
N PHE A 141 4.89 14.85 -6.97
CA PHE A 141 3.84 15.70 -6.43
C PHE A 141 3.01 14.91 -5.42
N MET A 142 2.87 15.43 -4.22
CA MET A 142 1.92 14.91 -3.23
C MET A 142 0.72 15.82 -3.14
N ILE A 143 -0.46 15.29 -3.47
CA ILE A 143 -1.75 15.98 -3.37
C ILE A 143 -2.45 15.53 -2.09
N GLY A 144 -2.57 16.44 -1.12
CA GLY A 144 -3.11 16.14 0.20
C GLY A 144 -3.41 17.40 1.01
N HIS A 145 -3.93 17.24 2.24
CA HIS A 145 -4.46 18.38 3.01
C HIS A 145 -4.02 18.42 4.47
N GLN A 146 -3.50 17.30 5.01
CA GLN A 146 -3.09 17.22 6.41
C GLN A 146 -1.62 17.63 6.56
N GLU A 147 -1.35 18.77 7.18
CA GLU A 147 0.00 19.36 7.26
C GLU A 147 1.07 18.38 7.76
N GLN A 148 0.77 17.62 8.81
CA GLN A 148 1.74 16.64 9.36
C GLN A 148 2.03 15.50 8.37
N ARG A 149 1.02 15.04 7.64
CA ARG A 149 1.15 13.99 6.62
C ARG A 149 1.92 14.49 5.40
N LEU A 150 1.71 15.75 5.01
CA LEU A 150 2.47 16.39 3.94
C LEU A 150 3.95 16.58 4.30
N LYS A 151 4.27 16.89 5.56
CA LYS A 151 5.65 16.91 6.06
C LYS A 151 6.29 15.51 5.98
N LEU A 152 5.52 14.46 6.32
CA LEU A 152 5.99 13.08 6.18
C LEU A 152 6.18 12.71 4.70
N ALA A 153 5.29 13.12 3.81
CA ALA A 153 5.44 12.91 2.37
C ALA A 153 6.75 13.55 1.85
N GLN A 154 7.10 14.76 2.29
CA GLN A 154 8.38 15.39 1.96
C GLN A 154 9.57 14.60 2.49
N ALA A 155 9.51 14.12 3.73
CA ALA A 155 10.55 13.25 4.29
C ALA A 155 10.69 11.94 3.49
N PHE A 156 9.59 11.40 2.98
CA PHE A 156 9.55 10.21 2.13
C PHE A 156 10.03 10.47 0.69
N GLY A 157 10.12 11.74 0.29
CA GLY A 157 10.71 12.12 -1.00
C GLY A 157 9.79 12.85 -1.96
N ALA A 158 8.61 13.31 -1.51
CA ALA A 158 7.82 14.23 -2.31
C ALA A 158 8.60 15.52 -2.54
N THR A 159 8.72 15.94 -3.79
CA THR A 159 9.44 17.15 -4.19
C THR A 159 8.53 18.37 -4.18
N ASP A 160 7.25 18.15 -4.43
CA ASP A 160 6.24 19.20 -4.57
C ASP A 160 4.98 18.83 -3.76
N ILE A 161 4.38 19.82 -3.11
CA ILE A 161 3.18 19.66 -2.33
C ILE A 161 2.06 20.50 -2.94
N ILE A 162 0.93 19.87 -3.22
CA ILE A 162 -0.28 20.51 -3.73
C ILE A 162 -1.38 20.37 -2.66
N THR A 163 -1.80 21.51 -2.10
CA THR A 163 -2.91 21.56 -1.11
C THR A 163 -4.21 22.03 -1.73
N ALA A 164 -4.18 22.46 -2.98
CA ALA A 164 -5.37 22.77 -3.76
C ALA A 164 -6.26 21.55 -3.92
N ARG A 165 -7.52 21.75 -4.23
CA ARG A 165 -8.54 20.72 -4.38
C ARG A 165 -9.07 20.69 -5.79
N ASP A 166 -9.66 19.59 -6.16
CA ASP A 166 -10.46 19.42 -7.36
C ASP A 166 -9.75 19.94 -8.64
N GLU A 167 -10.41 20.74 -9.42
CA GLU A 167 -9.90 21.26 -10.69
C GLU A 167 -8.65 22.16 -10.50
N GLN A 168 -8.56 22.89 -9.40
CA GLN A 168 -7.40 23.72 -9.11
C GLN A 168 -6.13 22.87 -8.93
N ALA A 169 -6.22 21.73 -8.22
CA ALA A 169 -5.09 20.82 -8.07
C ALA A 169 -4.67 20.22 -9.43
N VAL A 170 -5.65 19.87 -10.27
CA VAL A 170 -5.38 19.41 -11.64
C VAL A 170 -4.63 20.46 -12.44
N GLN A 171 -5.10 21.70 -12.38
CA GLN A 171 -4.48 22.81 -13.11
C GLN A 171 -3.03 23.05 -12.64
N GLU A 172 -2.80 23.11 -11.32
CA GLU A 172 -1.45 23.31 -10.76
C GLU A 172 -0.46 22.22 -11.21
N VAL A 173 -0.86 20.95 -11.15
CA VAL A 173 0.00 19.83 -11.61
C VAL A 173 0.25 19.96 -13.12
N ARG A 174 -0.76 20.24 -13.93
CA ARG A 174 -0.60 20.35 -15.39
C ARG A 174 0.29 21.53 -15.80
N GLU A 175 0.17 22.67 -15.14
CA GLU A 175 1.02 23.84 -15.39
C GLU A 175 2.48 23.53 -15.04
N GLN A 176 2.72 22.99 -13.85
CA GLN A 176 4.07 22.68 -13.37
C GLN A 176 4.75 21.53 -14.10
N THR A 177 3.97 20.67 -14.78
CA THR A 177 4.48 19.52 -15.55
C THR A 177 4.40 19.72 -17.06
N HIS A 178 3.94 20.89 -17.52
CA HIS A 178 3.74 21.20 -18.94
C HIS A 178 2.84 20.16 -19.65
N GLY A 179 1.69 19.84 -19.05
CA GLY A 179 0.66 19.02 -19.67
C GLY A 179 0.21 17.77 -18.92
N GLY A 180 0.72 17.52 -17.72
CA GLY A 180 0.32 16.45 -16.81
C GLY A 180 1.46 15.54 -16.36
N ALA A 181 1.23 14.78 -15.30
CA ALA A 181 2.20 13.82 -14.76
C ALA A 181 2.30 12.57 -15.65
N GLU A 182 3.48 11.96 -15.70
CA GLU A 182 3.71 10.74 -16.50
C GLU A 182 3.09 9.49 -15.85
N ALA A 183 3.00 9.48 -14.55
CA ALA A 183 2.35 8.44 -13.78
C ALA A 183 1.54 9.08 -12.65
N VAL A 184 0.29 8.64 -12.47
CA VAL A 184 -0.56 9.14 -11.38
C VAL A 184 -1.01 7.98 -10.51
N LEU A 185 -0.85 8.12 -9.20
CA LEU A 185 -1.23 7.13 -8.19
C LEU A 185 -2.47 7.65 -7.47
N GLU A 186 -3.62 7.03 -7.70
CA GLU A 186 -4.86 7.33 -7.03
C GLU A 186 -5.03 6.40 -5.82
N CYS A 187 -4.99 6.96 -4.60
CA CYS A 187 -4.94 6.23 -3.35
C CYS A 187 -6.11 6.57 -2.40
N VAL A 188 -7.22 7.12 -2.92
CA VAL A 188 -8.39 7.58 -2.14
C VAL A 188 -9.62 6.71 -2.42
N GLY A 189 -9.95 6.49 -3.70
CA GLY A 189 -11.08 5.67 -4.15
C GLY A 189 -12.40 6.41 -4.31
N THR A 190 -12.44 7.75 -4.21
CA THR A 190 -13.64 8.53 -4.51
C THR A 190 -13.73 8.85 -6.00
N LEU A 191 -14.94 9.13 -6.49
CA LEU A 191 -15.15 9.53 -7.90
C LEU A 191 -14.36 10.80 -8.24
N GLU A 192 -14.35 11.76 -7.33
CA GLU A 192 -13.61 13.01 -7.47
C GLU A 192 -12.09 12.76 -7.60
N ALA A 193 -11.53 11.92 -6.73
CA ALA A 193 -10.11 11.59 -6.76
C ALA A 193 -9.74 10.84 -8.05
N MET A 194 -10.58 9.93 -8.51
CA MET A 194 -10.39 9.22 -9.79
C MET A 194 -10.42 10.17 -10.97
N ASN A 195 -11.37 11.11 -11.00
CA ASN A 195 -11.46 12.13 -12.06
C ASN A 195 -10.26 13.07 -12.03
N MET A 196 -9.86 13.55 -10.85
CA MET A 196 -8.63 14.33 -10.69
C MET A 196 -7.43 13.57 -11.24
N ALA A 197 -7.28 12.29 -10.90
CA ALA A 197 -6.18 11.46 -11.35
C ALA A 197 -6.13 11.33 -12.88
N ILE A 198 -7.27 11.06 -13.50
CA ILE A 198 -7.38 10.99 -14.97
C ILE A 198 -7.00 12.33 -15.59
N HIS A 199 -7.50 13.45 -15.06
CA HIS A 199 -7.26 14.78 -15.62
C HIS A 199 -5.83 15.29 -15.35
N MET A 200 -5.16 14.85 -14.29
CA MET A 200 -3.75 15.15 -14.02
C MET A 200 -2.79 14.35 -14.90
N THR A 201 -3.25 13.24 -15.47
CA THR A 201 -2.39 12.34 -16.25
C THR A 201 -2.08 12.97 -17.62
N ARG A 202 -0.81 12.94 -18.01
CA ARG A 202 -0.36 13.35 -19.34
C ARG A 202 -0.97 12.45 -20.42
N PRO A 203 -1.42 12.98 -21.56
CA PRO A 203 -1.92 12.15 -22.67
C PRO A 203 -0.97 11.01 -23.05
N GLY A 204 -1.54 9.82 -23.25
CA GLY A 204 -0.79 8.60 -23.57
C GLY A 204 -0.08 7.93 -22.38
N LYS A 205 -0.30 8.41 -21.15
CA LYS A 205 0.31 7.89 -19.91
C LYS A 205 -0.71 7.14 -19.06
N SER A 206 -0.33 6.77 -17.84
CA SER A 206 -1.12 5.85 -17.00
C SER A 206 -1.50 6.46 -15.67
N VAL A 207 -2.71 6.15 -15.23
CA VAL A 207 -3.15 6.30 -13.83
C VAL A 207 -3.37 4.93 -13.22
N SER A 208 -2.85 4.72 -12.01
CA SER A 208 -3.10 3.53 -11.22
C SER A 208 -4.06 3.85 -10.09
N CYS A 209 -5.22 3.20 -10.07
CA CYS A 209 -6.24 3.33 -9.04
C CYS A 209 -6.10 2.14 -8.07
N VAL A 210 -5.67 2.43 -6.84
CA VAL A 210 -5.56 1.46 -5.74
C VAL A 210 -6.43 1.84 -4.55
N GLY A 211 -7.01 3.04 -4.55
CA GLY A 211 -8.03 3.45 -3.58
C GLY A 211 -9.24 2.52 -3.67
N PHE A 212 -9.74 2.06 -2.51
CA PHE A 212 -10.92 1.21 -2.50
C PHE A 212 -12.15 2.02 -2.92
N THR A 213 -12.73 1.69 -4.07
CA THR A 213 -13.78 2.50 -4.67
C THR A 213 -15.11 2.34 -3.95
N HIS A 214 -15.74 3.49 -3.66
CA HIS A 214 -17.10 3.61 -3.16
C HIS A 214 -17.99 4.39 -4.14
N ALA A 215 -17.51 4.61 -5.37
CA ALA A 215 -18.22 5.38 -6.37
C ALA A 215 -19.36 4.57 -7.01
N ASP A 216 -20.56 5.15 -7.07
CA ASP A 216 -21.73 4.58 -7.72
C ASP A 216 -21.78 4.85 -9.24
N GLN A 217 -20.86 5.68 -9.73
CA GLN A 217 -20.75 6.08 -11.13
C GLN A 217 -19.34 5.87 -11.65
N PRO A 218 -19.18 5.60 -12.96
CA PRO A 218 -17.86 5.51 -13.56
C PRO A 218 -17.16 6.88 -13.57
N PRO A 219 -15.81 6.89 -13.50
CA PRO A 219 -15.06 8.12 -13.71
C PRO A 219 -15.16 8.62 -15.17
N ASP A 220 -14.56 9.78 -15.47
CA ASP A 220 -14.61 10.40 -16.80
C ASP A 220 -13.90 9.57 -17.88
N LEU A 221 -14.58 8.52 -18.33
CA LEU A 221 -14.10 7.63 -19.40
C LEU A 221 -14.05 8.33 -20.75
N THR A 222 -14.80 9.40 -20.95
CA THR A 222 -14.81 10.17 -22.20
C THR A 222 -13.50 10.94 -22.33
N TYR A 223 -13.10 11.70 -21.32
CA TYR A 223 -11.81 12.39 -21.30
C TYR A 223 -10.66 11.40 -21.44
N ARG A 224 -10.68 10.32 -20.64
CA ARG A 224 -9.71 9.23 -20.69
C ARG A 224 -9.53 8.71 -22.12
N LEU A 225 -10.64 8.48 -22.87
CA LEU A 225 -10.61 7.97 -24.24
C LEU A 225 -9.89 8.95 -25.18
N PHE A 226 -10.29 10.23 -25.16
CA PHE A 226 -9.70 11.26 -26.03
C PHE A 226 -8.24 11.58 -25.70
N GLN A 227 -7.78 11.32 -24.49
CA GLN A 227 -6.39 11.54 -24.09
C GLN A 227 -5.53 10.28 -24.15
N ASN A 228 -6.08 9.13 -24.59
CA ASN A 228 -5.39 7.82 -24.61
C ASN A 228 -4.76 7.44 -23.25
N ILE A 229 -5.42 7.76 -22.15
CA ILE A 229 -4.92 7.46 -20.82
C ILE A 229 -5.23 5.99 -20.48
N THR A 230 -4.25 5.29 -19.95
CA THR A 230 -4.43 3.92 -19.42
C THR A 230 -4.85 3.98 -17.96
N ILE A 231 -5.96 3.33 -17.61
CA ILE A 231 -6.35 3.09 -16.21
C ILE A 231 -5.89 1.69 -15.84
N THR A 232 -5.19 1.57 -14.73
CA THR A 232 -4.61 0.34 -14.20
C THR A 232 -4.71 0.33 -12.66
N GLY A 233 -4.03 -0.58 -11.97
CA GLY A 233 -4.04 -0.68 -10.51
C GLY A 233 -4.79 -1.91 -10.03
N GLY A 234 -5.71 -1.74 -9.08
CA GLY A 234 -6.46 -2.82 -8.45
C GLY A 234 -5.81 -3.33 -7.17
N VAL A 235 -6.04 -4.59 -6.82
CA VAL A 235 -5.59 -5.19 -5.56
C VAL A 235 -4.16 -5.67 -5.67
N ALA A 236 -3.28 -5.13 -4.81
CA ALA A 236 -1.86 -5.45 -4.82
C ALA A 236 -1.60 -6.95 -4.56
N PRO A 237 -0.75 -7.60 -5.35
CA PRO A 237 -0.29 -8.96 -5.08
C PRO A 237 0.82 -8.96 -4.00
N ALA A 238 0.48 -8.49 -2.78
CA ALA A 238 1.43 -8.21 -1.71
C ALA A 238 2.37 -9.39 -1.42
N ARG A 239 1.84 -10.63 -1.42
CA ARG A 239 2.68 -11.84 -1.23
C ARG A 239 3.84 -11.93 -2.23
N ALA A 240 3.62 -11.49 -3.47
CA ALA A 240 4.65 -11.51 -4.50
C ALA A 240 5.70 -10.40 -4.31
N TYR A 241 5.30 -9.26 -3.77
CA TYR A 241 6.20 -8.12 -3.52
C TYR A 241 7.00 -8.24 -2.21
N LEU A 242 6.46 -8.95 -1.21
CA LEU A 242 7.07 -9.06 0.12
C LEU A 242 8.57 -9.41 0.09
N PRO A 243 9.05 -10.42 -0.68
CA PRO A 243 10.47 -10.78 -0.65
C PRO A 243 11.39 -9.64 -1.08
N GLU A 244 11.02 -8.88 -2.09
CA GLU A 244 11.81 -7.75 -2.62
C GLU A 244 11.78 -6.56 -1.65
N LEU A 245 10.60 -6.16 -1.19
CA LEU A 245 10.43 -5.04 -0.27
C LEU A 245 11.11 -5.30 1.08
N LEU A 246 11.03 -6.54 1.58
CA LEU A 246 11.70 -6.96 2.80
C LEU A 246 13.23 -6.82 2.72
N GLN A 247 13.82 -7.19 1.59
CA GLN A 247 15.26 -7.00 1.37
C GLN A 247 15.66 -5.54 1.42
N ASP A 248 14.86 -4.64 0.86
CA ASP A 248 15.15 -3.21 0.88
C ASP A 248 14.99 -2.60 2.28
N VAL A 249 14.03 -3.08 3.09
CA VAL A 249 13.92 -2.68 4.51
C VAL A 249 15.15 -3.15 5.30
N ILE A 250 15.55 -4.41 5.16
CA ILE A 250 16.74 -4.96 5.85
C ILE A 250 18.02 -4.20 5.44
N ALA A 251 18.11 -3.80 4.19
CA ALA A 251 19.25 -3.02 3.68
C ALA A 251 19.21 -1.52 4.04
N GLY A 252 18.19 -1.06 4.78
CA GLY A 252 18.00 0.34 5.15
C GLY A 252 17.68 1.27 3.97
N LYS A 253 17.25 0.72 2.84
CA LYS A 253 16.88 1.47 1.64
C LYS A 253 15.41 1.90 1.63
N LEU A 254 14.59 1.26 2.45
CA LEU A 254 13.15 1.48 2.54
C LEU A 254 12.74 1.47 4.01
N ASP A 255 12.12 2.54 4.47
CA ASP A 255 11.56 2.64 5.82
C ASP A 255 10.15 3.23 5.79
N PRO A 256 9.11 2.39 5.74
CA PRO A 256 7.73 2.86 5.84
C PRO A 256 7.22 2.98 7.30
N SER A 257 8.04 2.66 8.33
CA SER A 257 7.62 2.66 9.73
C SER A 257 6.99 3.98 10.22
N PRO A 258 7.37 5.18 9.70
CA PRO A 258 6.77 6.43 10.18
C PRO A 258 5.27 6.58 9.88
N VAL A 259 4.67 5.73 9.03
CA VAL A 259 3.20 5.72 8.87
C VAL A 259 2.49 5.14 10.09
N LEU A 260 3.21 4.38 10.96
CA LEU A 260 2.70 3.85 12.23
C LEU A 260 2.96 4.88 13.32
N ASP A 261 2.10 5.88 13.43
CA ASP A 261 2.28 7.06 14.28
C ASP A 261 1.56 7.00 15.63
N MET A 262 0.79 5.94 15.88
CA MET A 262 0.15 5.66 17.17
C MET A 262 0.32 4.18 17.53
N THR A 263 0.44 3.89 18.84
CA THR A 263 0.52 2.51 19.36
C THR A 263 -0.51 2.31 20.46
N VAL A 264 -1.21 1.20 20.43
CA VAL A 264 -2.20 0.80 21.45
C VAL A 264 -2.05 -0.69 21.78
N ASP A 265 -2.60 -1.13 22.91
CA ASP A 265 -2.85 -2.53 23.21
C ASP A 265 -4.20 -3.02 22.65
N LEU A 266 -4.61 -4.26 22.93
CA LEU A 266 -5.88 -4.81 22.46
C LEU A 266 -7.10 -4.05 23.00
N ASP A 267 -7.06 -3.58 24.25
CA ASP A 267 -8.15 -2.80 24.84
C ASP A 267 -8.25 -1.41 24.20
N GLY A 268 -7.15 -0.86 23.74
CA GLY A 268 -7.05 0.42 23.03
C GLY A 268 -7.50 0.40 21.57
N VAL A 269 -7.78 -0.76 20.97
CA VAL A 269 -8.18 -0.87 19.54
C VAL A 269 -9.35 0.04 19.15
N PRO A 270 -10.46 0.15 19.95
CA PRO A 270 -11.53 1.08 19.60
C PRO A 270 -11.09 2.54 19.52
N ALA A 271 -10.20 2.97 20.44
CA ALA A 271 -9.63 4.32 20.42
C ALA A 271 -8.71 4.53 19.22
N GLY A 272 -7.93 3.52 18.84
CA GLY A 272 -7.11 3.54 17.64
C GLY A 272 -7.93 3.72 16.36
N TYR A 273 -9.06 3.03 16.22
CA TYR A 273 -9.97 3.23 15.09
C TYR A 273 -10.56 4.66 15.07
N ALA A 274 -10.97 5.17 16.23
CA ALA A 274 -11.48 6.54 16.34
C ALA A 274 -10.43 7.58 15.92
N ALA A 275 -9.16 7.41 16.34
CA ALA A 275 -8.07 8.30 15.97
C ALA A 275 -7.79 8.29 14.45
N MET A 276 -7.90 7.13 13.79
CA MET A 276 -7.78 7.07 12.33
C MET A 276 -8.98 7.70 11.61
N ASP A 277 -10.20 7.52 12.12
CA ASP A 277 -11.43 8.10 11.55
C ASP A 277 -11.41 9.64 11.64
N THR A 278 -11.01 10.18 12.80
CA THR A 278 -10.82 11.63 13.00
C THR A 278 -9.56 12.19 12.33
N ARG A 279 -8.73 11.34 11.72
CA ARG A 279 -7.46 11.67 11.08
C ARG A 279 -6.37 12.18 12.03
N GLU A 280 -6.50 11.94 13.32
CA GLU A 280 -5.47 12.20 14.33
C GLU A 280 -4.28 11.25 14.17
N ALA A 281 -4.54 9.99 13.77
CA ALA A 281 -3.50 9.04 13.42
C ALA A 281 -3.53 8.71 11.92
N ILE A 282 -2.35 8.40 11.36
CA ILE A 282 -2.22 7.85 10.00
C ILE A 282 -2.55 6.37 10.03
N LYS A 283 -1.88 5.64 10.93
CA LYS A 283 -2.02 4.20 11.09
C LYS A 283 -1.62 3.77 12.51
N VAL A 284 -2.46 2.92 13.11
CA VAL A 284 -2.27 2.49 14.50
C VAL A 284 -1.62 1.12 14.54
N LEU A 285 -0.52 1.00 15.30
CA LEU A 285 0.10 -0.27 15.67
C LEU A 285 -0.61 -0.83 16.90
N VAL A 286 -1.05 -2.08 16.84
CA VAL A 286 -1.60 -2.81 17.97
C VAL A 286 -0.55 -3.79 18.49
N LEU A 287 -0.26 -3.74 19.79
CA LEU A 287 0.61 -4.70 20.49
C LEU A 287 -0.28 -5.54 21.40
N PRO A 288 -0.49 -6.84 21.07
CA PRO A 288 -1.32 -7.75 21.87
C PRO A 288 -0.78 -8.01 23.27
#